data_0e692fe58d9fa0ec1d72b00837dc1ff3
#
_entry.id   0e692fe58d9fa0ec1d72b00837dc1ff3
#
_cell.length_a   1.000
_cell.length_b   1.000
_cell.length_c   1.000
_cell.angle_alpha   90.00
_cell.angle_beta   90.00
_cell.angle_gamma   90.00
#
_symmetry.space_group_name_H-M   'P 1'
#
loop_
_entity.id
_entity.type
_entity.pdbx_description
1 polymer ?
#
loop_
_entity_poly.entity_id
_entity_poly.type
_entity_poly.pdbx_seq_one_letter_code
_entity_poly.pdbx_strand_id
1 'polypeptide(L)'
;MRASSFKALPVVFAVLAATGVTASAENGVTADKVVFGQATALEGPASALGQGMKTGLEAAFAEINKAGGVKGRKLELKSVDDGYEPTKSIEAVKKLLDEDKVFAIAGAVGTPTAAATLPIATAAGAPFIGAFTGAEMLREPYKPLVMNVRASYFQETEAMVEHLTKDLGATKIAIMYQDDAFGQAGLAGVKRALDKRQMQLAGEGTFERNTVAVKSALLAIKKADPQAVIMISPYKPAAEFIKLARQIKFDTTFVNISFVGSDALAKELGPAGAGVVVTQVVPFPKDTSIPVVARYQAALKATAPDAQPGFISLEGYLVGRAIASALEKVNDDLTRAALMEAVQKAGSFDLGGVKLGYSSTSNRGSDQVFLTVIQSDGSFKSVTRLEKTGS
;
A
#
# COMPACT_ATOMS: atom_id res chain seq x y z
N MET A 1 35.28 -64.15 -67.34
CA MET A 1 34.06 -63.72 -66.65
C MET A 1 34.42 -63.35 -65.20
N ARG A 2 34.54 -62.05 -64.91
CA ARG A 2 34.82 -61.55 -63.54
C ARG A 2 33.57 -60.91 -63.00
N ALA A 3 33.04 -61.46 -61.90
CA ALA A 3 31.90 -60.94 -61.19
C ALA A 3 32.34 -59.84 -60.17
N SER A 4 31.85 -58.63 -60.35
CA SER A 4 32.07 -57.50 -59.42
C SER A 4 31.05 -57.53 -58.33
N SER A 5 31.49 -57.69 -57.06
CA SER A 5 30.67 -57.60 -55.86
C SER A 5 30.56 -56.17 -55.47
N PHE A 6 29.34 -55.58 -55.50
CA PHE A 6 29.01 -54.31 -54.91
C PHE A 6 28.76 -54.50 -53.41
N LYS A 7 29.57 -53.89 -52.55
CA LYS A 7 29.34 -53.78 -51.11
C LYS A 7 28.46 -52.57 -50.86
N ALA A 8 27.23 -52.75 -50.34
CA ALA A 8 26.37 -51.71 -49.87
C ALA A 8 26.82 -51.24 -48.45
N LEU A 9 27.09 -49.97 -48.30
CA LEU A 9 27.36 -49.32 -47.00
C LEU A 9 26.03 -48.97 -46.34
N PRO A 10 25.78 -49.31 -45.03
CA PRO A 10 24.60 -48.85 -44.33
C PRO A 10 24.74 -47.38 -43.92
N VAL A 11 23.82 -46.55 -44.37
CA VAL A 11 23.67 -45.15 -43.87
C VAL A 11 22.92 -45.23 -42.54
N VAL A 12 23.66 -44.95 -41.46
CA VAL A 12 23.07 -44.79 -40.13
C VAL A 12 22.48 -43.35 -40.00
N PHE A 13 21.16 -43.25 -40.00
CA PHE A 13 20.45 -42.02 -39.64
C PHE A 13 20.53 -41.84 -38.12
N ALA A 14 21.35 -40.91 -37.66
CA ALA A 14 21.34 -40.45 -36.28
C ALA A 14 20.16 -39.52 -36.09
N VAL A 15 19.08 -40.01 -35.42
CA VAL A 15 17.97 -39.18 -34.95
C VAL A 15 18.45 -38.40 -33.72
N LEU A 16 18.79 -37.12 -33.89
CA LEU A 16 18.98 -36.21 -32.76
C LEU A 16 17.60 -36.03 -32.08
N ALA A 17 17.38 -36.68 -30.98
CA ALA A 17 16.29 -36.37 -30.06
C ALA A 17 16.62 -35.03 -29.42
N ALA A 18 16.03 -33.93 -29.90
CA ALA A 18 16.03 -32.67 -29.20
C ALA A 18 15.20 -32.82 -27.90
N THR A 19 15.89 -33.05 -26.79
CA THR A 19 15.30 -32.95 -25.49
C THR A 19 14.98 -31.45 -25.24
N GLY A 20 13.78 -31.06 -25.65
CA GLY A 20 13.23 -29.77 -25.28
C GLY A 20 13.17 -29.70 -23.75
N VAL A 21 14.03 -28.95 -23.13
CA VAL A 21 13.86 -28.53 -21.73
C VAL A 21 12.60 -27.68 -21.75
N THR A 22 11.46 -28.26 -21.36
CA THR A 22 10.26 -27.49 -21.09
C THR A 22 10.59 -26.59 -19.90
N ALA A 23 10.84 -25.31 -20.17
CA ALA A 23 10.90 -24.32 -19.10
C ALA A 23 9.62 -24.48 -18.26
N SER A 24 9.77 -24.76 -16.96
CA SER A 24 8.63 -24.83 -16.05
C SER A 24 7.92 -23.49 -16.13
N ALA A 25 6.63 -23.49 -16.46
CA ALA A 25 5.86 -22.27 -16.55
C ALA A 25 5.90 -21.55 -15.17
N GLU A 26 6.19 -20.24 -15.20
CA GLU A 26 6.20 -19.43 -13.98
C GLU A 26 4.81 -19.41 -13.34
N ASN A 27 4.76 -19.54 -12.02
CA ASN A 27 3.48 -19.52 -11.29
C ASN A 27 2.70 -18.24 -11.61
N GLY A 28 1.41 -18.40 -11.87
CA GLY A 28 0.50 -17.30 -12.17
C GLY A 28 0.67 -16.67 -13.55
N VAL A 29 1.54 -17.23 -14.41
CA VAL A 29 1.75 -16.73 -15.77
C VAL A 29 1.30 -17.78 -16.80
N THR A 30 0.45 -17.34 -17.72
CA THR A 30 0.05 -18.13 -18.90
C THR A 30 0.30 -17.31 -20.18
N ALA A 31 -0.02 -17.87 -21.34
CA ALA A 31 0.12 -17.15 -22.61
C ALA A 31 -0.78 -15.91 -22.68
N ASP A 32 -1.91 -15.90 -21.97
CA ASP A 32 -2.98 -14.90 -22.05
C ASP A 32 -3.22 -14.11 -20.78
N LYS A 33 -2.59 -14.48 -19.64
CA LYS A 33 -2.79 -13.76 -18.37
C LYS A 33 -1.64 -13.83 -17.38
N VAL A 34 -1.66 -12.89 -16.42
CA VAL A 34 -0.84 -12.88 -15.20
C VAL A 34 -1.79 -12.71 -14.00
N VAL A 35 -1.69 -13.60 -13.01
CA VAL A 35 -2.57 -13.63 -11.84
C VAL A 35 -1.83 -13.13 -10.61
N PHE A 36 -2.38 -12.10 -9.96
CA PHE A 36 -1.91 -11.53 -8.70
C PHE A 36 -2.79 -11.96 -7.54
N GLY A 37 -2.20 -12.17 -6.37
CA GLY A 37 -2.92 -12.48 -5.14
C GLY A 37 -2.97 -11.29 -4.21
N GLN A 38 -4.08 -11.11 -3.50
CA GLN A 38 -4.24 -10.09 -2.47
C GLN A 38 -4.82 -10.72 -1.20
N ALA A 39 -4.07 -10.68 -0.10
CA ALA A 39 -4.60 -10.93 1.24
C ALA A 39 -4.91 -9.56 1.87
N THR A 40 -6.16 -9.32 2.24
CA THR A 40 -6.61 -7.98 2.63
C THR A 40 -7.89 -8.02 3.45
N ALA A 41 -8.13 -6.98 4.26
CA ALA A 41 -9.35 -6.86 5.05
C ALA A 41 -10.56 -6.51 4.17
N LEU A 42 -11.35 -7.51 3.79
CA LEU A 42 -12.61 -7.30 3.04
C LEU A 42 -13.81 -7.21 3.96
N GLU A 43 -13.70 -7.79 5.16
CA GLU A 43 -14.72 -7.79 6.19
C GLU A 43 -14.18 -7.24 7.52
N GLY A 44 -15.06 -7.03 8.50
CA GLY A 44 -14.69 -6.58 9.83
C GLY A 44 -14.43 -5.08 9.97
N PRO A 45 -13.81 -4.67 11.10
CA PRO A 45 -13.65 -3.25 11.46
C PRO A 45 -12.77 -2.43 10.51
N ALA A 46 -11.83 -3.07 9.80
CA ALA A 46 -10.90 -2.43 8.89
C ALA A 46 -11.29 -2.59 7.40
N SER A 47 -12.49 -3.10 7.10
CA SER A 47 -12.89 -3.51 5.75
C SER A 47 -12.80 -2.41 4.69
N ALA A 48 -13.03 -1.15 5.04
CA ALA A 48 -12.92 -0.05 4.08
C ALA A 48 -11.49 0.07 3.48
N LEU A 49 -10.46 -0.33 4.24
CA LEU A 49 -9.06 -0.29 3.78
C LEU A 49 -8.82 -1.33 2.68
N GLY A 50 -9.22 -2.57 2.93
CA GLY A 50 -9.06 -3.66 1.97
C GLY A 50 -9.94 -3.52 0.75
N GLN A 51 -11.19 -3.17 0.94
CA GLN A 51 -12.14 -2.92 -0.16
C GLN A 51 -11.67 -1.77 -1.06
N GLY A 52 -11.16 -0.67 -0.48
CA GLY A 52 -10.63 0.44 -1.25
C GLY A 52 -9.41 0.04 -2.09
N MET A 53 -8.44 -0.66 -1.50
CA MET A 53 -7.26 -1.16 -2.23
C MET A 53 -7.65 -2.12 -3.37
N LYS A 54 -8.55 -3.06 -3.11
CA LYS A 54 -9.08 -3.99 -4.12
C LYS A 54 -9.74 -3.23 -5.26
N THR A 55 -10.67 -2.33 -4.96
CA THR A 55 -11.39 -1.54 -5.97
C THR A 55 -10.42 -0.76 -6.88
N GLY A 56 -9.39 -0.16 -6.29
CA GLY A 56 -8.37 0.55 -7.06
C GLY A 56 -7.55 -0.35 -7.99
N LEU A 57 -7.08 -1.49 -7.48
CA LEU A 57 -6.34 -2.49 -8.27
C LEU A 57 -7.19 -3.03 -9.41
N GLU A 58 -8.45 -3.40 -9.15
CA GLU A 58 -9.39 -3.89 -10.15
C GLU A 58 -9.68 -2.84 -11.24
N ALA A 59 -9.82 -1.57 -10.86
CA ALA A 59 -10.00 -0.47 -11.82
C ALA A 59 -8.79 -0.31 -12.74
N ALA A 60 -7.57 -0.39 -12.20
CA ALA A 60 -6.35 -0.34 -13.00
C ALA A 60 -6.24 -1.54 -13.94
N PHE A 61 -6.46 -2.75 -13.43
CA PHE A 61 -6.39 -3.96 -14.24
C PHE A 61 -7.46 -3.98 -15.35
N ALA A 62 -8.66 -3.52 -15.06
CA ALA A 62 -9.74 -3.42 -16.06
C ALA A 62 -9.38 -2.44 -17.19
N GLU A 63 -8.83 -1.25 -16.85
CA GLU A 63 -8.35 -0.27 -17.84
C GLU A 63 -7.26 -0.88 -18.72
N ILE A 64 -6.25 -1.52 -18.11
CA ILE A 64 -5.13 -2.16 -18.81
C ILE A 64 -5.64 -3.28 -19.72
N ASN A 65 -6.53 -4.14 -19.21
CA ASN A 65 -7.11 -5.25 -19.95
C ASN A 65 -7.96 -4.80 -21.14
N LYS A 66 -8.68 -3.70 -20.98
CA LYS A 66 -9.45 -3.07 -22.07
C LYS A 66 -8.54 -2.56 -23.20
N ALA A 67 -7.33 -2.14 -22.85
CA ALA A 67 -6.31 -1.70 -23.81
C ALA A 67 -5.52 -2.88 -24.47
N GLY A 68 -5.88 -4.13 -24.16
CA GLY A 68 -5.22 -5.33 -24.70
C GLY A 68 -4.27 -6.04 -23.73
N GLY A 69 -4.26 -5.62 -22.46
CA GLY A 69 -3.37 -6.18 -21.43
C GLY A 69 -1.95 -5.69 -21.53
N VAL A 70 -1.01 -6.36 -20.86
CA VAL A 70 0.42 -6.10 -20.97
C VAL A 70 1.05 -7.16 -21.85
N LYS A 71 1.58 -6.77 -22.99
CA LYS A 71 2.16 -7.69 -24.01
C LYS A 71 1.18 -8.84 -24.35
N GLY A 72 -0.10 -8.51 -24.49
CA GLY A 72 -1.15 -9.47 -24.85
C GLY A 72 -1.69 -10.28 -23.66
N ARG A 73 -1.16 -10.14 -22.45
CA ARG A 73 -1.61 -10.84 -21.25
C ARG A 73 -2.54 -9.95 -20.43
N LYS A 74 -3.69 -10.47 -20.04
CA LYS A 74 -4.61 -9.83 -19.09
C LYS A 74 -4.06 -9.93 -17.67
N LEU A 75 -4.34 -8.92 -16.84
CA LEU A 75 -4.03 -8.93 -15.42
C LEU A 75 -5.27 -9.34 -14.63
N GLU A 76 -5.13 -10.31 -13.75
CA GLU A 76 -6.20 -10.81 -12.88
C GLU A 76 -5.81 -10.64 -11.41
N LEU A 77 -6.78 -10.31 -10.55
CA LEU A 77 -6.62 -10.19 -9.11
C LEU A 77 -7.47 -11.26 -8.40
N LYS A 78 -6.83 -12.07 -7.56
CA LYS A 78 -7.50 -12.95 -6.60
C LYS A 78 -7.36 -12.37 -5.21
N SER A 79 -8.47 -11.91 -4.62
CA SER A 79 -8.48 -11.34 -3.27
C SER A 79 -9.07 -12.33 -2.28
N VAL A 80 -8.42 -12.47 -1.13
CA VAL A 80 -8.84 -13.31 0.00
C VAL A 80 -8.95 -12.41 1.23
N ASP A 81 -10.09 -12.54 1.96
CA ASP A 81 -10.29 -11.83 3.20
C ASP A 81 -9.37 -12.36 4.30
N ASP A 82 -8.72 -11.43 5.01
CA ASP A 82 -7.92 -11.74 6.19
C ASP A 82 -8.43 -11.03 7.47
N GLY A 83 -9.48 -10.21 7.33
CA GLY A 83 -10.07 -9.46 8.44
C GLY A 83 -9.08 -8.56 9.19
N TYR A 84 -7.94 -8.23 8.57
CA TYR A 84 -6.82 -7.52 9.20
C TYR A 84 -6.21 -8.30 10.38
N GLU A 85 -6.20 -9.65 10.30
CA GLU A 85 -5.66 -10.55 11.31
C GLU A 85 -4.44 -11.32 10.78
N PRO A 86 -3.24 -11.20 11.41
CA PRO A 86 -2.00 -11.83 10.92
C PRO A 86 -2.11 -13.34 10.70
N THR A 87 -2.81 -14.06 11.58
CA THR A 87 -3.01 -15.51 11.44
C THR A 87 -3.80 -15.85 10.19
N LYS A 88 -4.90 -15.15 9.92
CA LYS A 88 -5.70 -15.32 8.70
C LYS A 88 -4.93 -14.87 7.47
N SER A 89 -4.11 -13.81 7.57
CA SER A 89 -3.26 -13.38 6.45
C SER A 89 -2.24 -14.44 6.06
N ILE A 90 -1.66 -15.16 7.03
CA ILE A 90 -0.78 -16.30 6.77
C ILE A 90 -1.50 -17.39 5.97
N GLU A 91 -2.71 -17.77 6.37
CA GLU A 91 -3.54 -18.76 5.68
C GLU A 91 -3.90 -18.29 4.26
N ALA A 92 -4.33 -17.03 4.13
CA ALA A 92 -4.68 -16.42 2.86
C ALA A 92 -3.49 -16.39 1.88
N VAL A 93 -2.30 -15.97 2.33
CA VAL A 93 -1.11 -15.91 1.47
C VAL A 93 -0.61 -17.30 1.09
N LYS A 94 -0.65 -18.28 2.00
CA LYS A 94 -0.34 -19.68 1.67
C LYS A 94 -1.30 -20.21 0.61
N LYS A 95 -2.60 -20.02 0.79
CA LYS A 95 -3.60 -20.40 -0.21
C LYS A 95 -3.31 -19.78 -1.59
N LEU A 96 -3.07 -18.47 -1.64
CA LEU A 96 -2.76 -17.77 -2.87
C LEU A 96 -1.50 -18.30 -3.57
N LEU A 97 -0.43 -18.59 -2.81
CA LEU A 97 0.84 -19.06 -3.37
C LEU A 97 0.85 -20.56 -3.69
N ASP A 98 0.28 -21.40 -2.80
CA ASP A 98 0.43 -22.84 -2.88
C ASP A 98 -0.71 -23.51 -3.68
N GLU A 99 -1.95 -23.00 -3.60
CA GLU A 99 -3.10 -23.54 -4.29
C GLU A 99 -3.43 -22.74 -5.57
N ASP A 100 -3.61 -21.41 -5.43
CA ASP A 100 -3.96 -20.52 -6.55
C ASP A 100 -2.79 -20.23 -7.47
N LYS A 101 -1.54 -20.54 -7.04
CA LYS A 101 -0.30 -20.36 -7.81
C LYS A 101 -0.16 -18.95 -8.38
N VAL A 102 -0.47 -17.91 -7.59
CA VAL A 102 -0.36 -16.53 -8.06
C VAL A 102 1.08 -16.11 -8.35
N PHE A 103 1.26 -15.17 -9.25
CA PHE A 103 2.57 -14.65 -9.67
C PHE A 103 3.25 -13.82 -8.56
N ALA A 104 2.49 -12.95 -7.91
CA ALA A 104 2.98 -12.06 -6.86
C ALA A 104 1.84 -11.72 -5.89
N ILE A 105 2.20 -11.25 -4.69
CA ILE A 105 1.24 -10.64 -3.76
C ILE A 105 1.21 -9.13 -4.03
N ALA A 106 0.01 -8.59 -4.22
CA ALA A 106 -0.21 -7.18 -4.55
C ALA A 106 -1.23 -6.53 -3.61
N GLY A 107 -0.95 -5.33 -3.12
CA GLY A 107 -1.90 -4.53 -2.34
C GLY A 107 -2.36 -5.14 -1.01
N ALA A 108 -1.51 -5.95 -0.37
CA ALA A 108 -1.78 -6.46 0.98
C ALA A 108 -1.94 -5.31 1.98
N VAL A 109 -2.90 -5.41 2.92
CA VAL A 109 -3.22 -4.32 3.84
C VAL A 109 -2.66 -4.58 5.24
N GLY A 110 -1.87 -3.61 5.72
CA GLY A 110 -1.46 -3.52 7.10
C GLY A 110 -0.02 -3.91 7.40
N THR A 111 0.51 -3.35 8.48
CA THR A 111 1.86 -3.67 8.96
C THR A 111 1.95 -5.03 9.64
N PRO A 112 1.05 -5.38 10.61
CA PRO A 112 1.12 -6.67 11.29
C PRO A 112 0.88 -7.85 10.33
N THR A 113 -0.02 -7.68 9.36
CA THR A 113 -0.30 -8.66 8.30
C THR A 113 0.88 -8.82 7.35
N ALA A 114 1.48 -7.69 6.91
CA ALA A 114 2.69 -7.72 6.08
C ALA A 114 3.89 -8.34 6.80
N ALA A 115 4.07 -8.05 8.11
CA ALA A 115 5.12 -8.66 8.93
C ALA A 115 5.00 -10.19 8.98
N ALA A 116 3.77 -10.70 9.07
CA ALA A 116 3.50 -12.13 9.12
C ALA A 116 3.65 -12.82 7.76
N THR A 117 3.35 -12.14 6.66
CA THR A 117 3.23 -12.76 5.33
C THR A 117 4.44 -12.53 4.41
N LEU A 118 5.20 -11.45 4.60
CA LEU A 118 6.41 -11.20 3.82
C LEU A 118 7.44 -12.34 3.86
N PRO A 119 7.73 -12.98 5.02
CA PRO A 119 8.64 -14.13 5.04
C PRO A 119 8.14 -15.30 4.18
N ILE A 120 6.83 -15.54 4.13
CA ILE A 120 6.21 -16.61 3.33
C ILE A 120 6.36 -16.29 1.84
N ALA A 121 6.00 -15.07 1.43
CA ALA A 121 6.16 -14.64 0.04
C ALA A 121 7.64 -14.69 -0.39
N THR A 122 8.55 -14.24 0.47
CA THR A 122 10.01 -14.26 0.21
C THR A 122 10.53 -15.69 0.06
N ALA A 123 10.13 -16.62 0.93
CA ALA A 123 10.53 -18.04 0.84
C ALA A 123 10.01 -18.70 -0.44
N ALA A 124 8.84 -18.29 -0.93
CA ALA A 124 8.27 -18.73 -2.21
C ALA A 124 8.86 -18.00 -3.44
N GLY A 125 9.81 -17.08 -3.25
CA GLY A 125 10.34 -16.22 -4.32
C GLY A 125 9.30 -15.29 -4.95
N ALA A 126 8.16 -15.03 -4.28
CA ALA A 126 7.07 -14.24 -4.82
C ALA A 126 7.28 -12.75 -4.50
N PRO A 127 7.20 -11.85 -5.50
CA PRO A 127 7.23 -10.41 -5.26
C PRO A 127 6.08 -9.95 -4.36
N PHE A 128 6.37 -8.96 -3.51
CA PHE A 128 5.43 -8.33 -2.59
C PHE A 128 5.27 -6.85 -2.97
N ILE A 129 4.19 -6.52 -3.67
CA ILE A 129 4.06 -5.27 -4.42
C ILE A 129 2.99 -4.37 -3.81
N GLY A 130 3.34 -3.10 -3.56
CA GLY A 130 2.40 -2.06 -3.22
C GLY A 130 1.57 -2.35 -1.97
N ALA A 131 2.18 -2.91 -0.93
CA ALA A 131 1.50 -3.11 0.35
C ALA A 131 0.97 -1.78 0.91
N PHE A 132 -0.26 -1.78 1.39
CA PHE A 132 -0.89 -0.63 2.04
C PHE A 132 -0.35 -0.50 3.47
N THR A 133 0.93 -0.16 3.56
CA THR A 133 1.64 0.20 4.79
C THR A 133 2.92 0.97 4.50
N GLY A 134 3.20 1.98 5.31
CA GLY A 134 4.43 2.77 5.24
C GLY A 134 5.57 2.25 6.14
N ALA A 135 5.44 1.06 6.72
CA ALA A 135 6.41 0.54 7.69
C ALA A 135 7.82 0.36 7.09
N GLU A 136 8.85 0.83 7.82
CA GLU A 136 10.24 0.76 7.37
C GLU A 136 10.74 -0.68 7.20
N MET A 137 10.15 -1.66 7.87
CA MET A 137 10.51 -3.07 7.72
C MET A 137 10.37 -3.62 6.28
N LEU A 138 9.57 -2.97 5.44
CA LEU A 138 9.46 -3.29 4.01
C LEU A 138 10.54 -2.60 3.17
N ARG A 139 11.35 -1.70 3.76
CA ARG A 139 12.32 -0.84 3.09
C ARG A 139 13.73 -1.05 3.59
N GLU A 140 13.90 -1.20 4.90
CA GLU A 140 15.19 -1.38 5.57
C GLU A 140 15.18 -2.61 6.51
N PRO A 141 16.20 -3.48 6.42
CA PRO A 141 17.19 -3.50 5.33
C PRO A 141 16.53 -3.73 3.96
N TYR A 142 17.18 -3.32 2.86
CA TYR A 142 16.69 -3.49 1.50
C TYR A 142 16.16 -4.92 1.24
N LYS A 143 15.01 -5.00 0.57
CA LYS A 143 14.33 -6.26 0.27
C LYS A 143 14.11 -6.40 -1.25
N PRO A 144 14.86 -7.27 -1.92
CA PRO A 144 14.88 -7.35 -3.38
C PRO A 144 13.55 -7.78 -4.01
N LEU A 145 12.67 -8.48 -3.28
CA LEU A 145 11.36 -8.92 -3.75
C LEU A 145 10.22 -7.97 -3.35
N VAL A 146 10.52 -6.84 -2.70
CA VAL A 146 9.51 -5.85 -2.31
C VAL A 146 9.56 -4.65 -3.24
N MET A 147 8.39 -4.24 -3.73
CA MET A 147 8.20 -3.01 -4.51
C MET A 147 7.19 -2.13 -3.79
N ASN A 148 7.64 -1.12 -3.05
CA ASN A 148 6.75 -0.16 -2.41
C ASN A 148 6.27 0.89 -3.41
N VAL A 149 5.11 1.48 -3.18
CA VAL A 149 4.53 2.55 -4.01
C VAL A 149 4.40 3.85 -3.21
N ARG A 150 3.97 3.76 -1.97
CA ARG A 150 3.71 4.88 -1.07
C ARG A 150 4.94 5.36 -0.29
N ALA A 151 4.92 6.59 0.21
CA ALA A 151 5.88 7.09 1.18
C ALA A 151 5.88 6.27 2.49
N SER A 152 6.99 6.30 3.21
CA SER A 152 7.11 5.59 4.48
C SER A 152 6.45 6.33 5.64
N TYR A 153 6.14 5.60 6.72
CA TYR A 153 5.66 6.21 7.95
C TYR A 153 6.67 7.18 8.58
N PHE A 154 7.97 6.99 8.34
CA PHE A 154 8.97 7.95 8.79
C PHE A 154 8.87 9.29 8.04
N GLN A 155 8.52 9.27 6.76
CA GLN A 155 8.27 10.49 5.99
C GLN A 155 6.97 11.16 6.41
N GLU A 156 5.89 10.39 6.62
CA GLU A 156 4.62 10.94 7.08
C GLU A 156 4.74 11.57 8.47
N THR A 157 5.34 10.86 9.44
CA THR A 157 5.48 11.35 10.82
C THR A 157 6.45 12.53 10.92
N GLU A 158 7.48 12.58 10.06
CA GLU A 158 8.33 13.77 9.93
C GLU A 158 7.52 14.99 9.49
N ALA A 159 6.69 14.82 8.42
CA ALA A 159 5.82 15.90 7.95
C ALA A 159 4.81 16.33 9.03
N MET A 160 4.19 15.39 9.74
CA MET A 160 3.27 15.71 10.84
C MET A 160 3.95 16.58 11.91
N VAL A 161 5.09 16.12 12.44
CA VAL A 161 5.80 16.84 13.50
C VAL A 161 6.35 18.17 12.99
N GLU A 162 6.83 18.22 11.74
CA GLU A 162 7.28 19.46 11.12
C GLU A 162 6.18 20.52 11.10
N HIS A 163 5.00 20.17 10.56
CA HIS A 163 3.89 21.11 10.45
C HIS A 163 3.31 21.48 11.82
N LEU A 164 3.20 20.52 12.75
CA LEU A 164 2.76 20.83 14.11
C LEU A 164 3.69 21.83 14.82
N THR A 165 5.00 21.67 14.67
CA THR A 165 5.97 22.53 15.33
C THR A 165 6.17 23.87 14.60
N LYS A 166 6.32 23.86 13.27
CA LYS A 166 6.59 25.09 12.49
C LYS A 166 5.35 25.96 12.29
N ASP A 167 4.22 25.35 11.96
CA ASP A 167 3.01 26.09 11.59
C ASP A 167 2.19 26.47 12.81
N LEU A 168 2.04 25.55 13.78
CA LEU A 168 1.19 25.76 14.97
C LEU A 168 2.01 26.13 16.22
N GLY A 169 3.32 25.98 16.20
CA GLY A 169 4.17 26.22 17.37
C GLY A 169 3.96 25.19 18.49
N ALA A 170 3.52 23.98 18.15
CA ALA A 170 3.25 22.95 19.14
C ALA A 170 4.53 22.46 19.81
N THR A 171 4.57 22.49 21.14
CA THR A 171 5.67 22.01 21.99
C THR A 171 5.31 20.77 22.79
N LYS A 172 4.01 20.46 22.91
CA LYS A 172 3.48 19.28 23.57
C LYS A 172 2.69 18.43 22.58
N ILE A 173 3.29 17.37 22.09
CA ILE A 173 2.70 16.43 21.11
C ILE A 173 2.55 15.07 21.80
N ALA A 174 1.36 14.51 21.76
CA ALA A 174 1.07 13.15 22.23
C ALA A 174 0.77 12.21 21.07
N ILE A 175 0.73 10.90 21.34
CA ILE A 175 0.41 9.89 20.35
C ILE A 175 -0.63 8.89 20.87
N MET A 176 -1.61 8.55 20.02
CA MET A 176 -2.50 7.41 20.19
C MET A 176 -2.17 6.39 19.10
N TYR A 177 -1.91 5.13 19.49
CA TYR A 177 -1.49 4.12 18.50
C TYR A 177 -2.04 2.72 18.80
N GLN A 178 -2.23 1.94 17.72
CA GLN A 178 -2.61 0.53 17.81
C GLN A 178 -1.50 -0.26 18.48
N ASP A 179 -1.81 -1.14 19.46
CA ASP A 179 -0.83 -1.90 20.23
C ASP A 179 -0.35 -3.14 19.46
N ASP A 180 0.37 -2.89 18.36
CA ASP A 180 1.02 -3.92 17.53
C ASP A 180 2.11 -3.32 16.62
N ALA A 181 2.59 -4.12 15.65
CA ALA A 181 3.63 -3.70 14.71
C ALA A 181 3.30 -2.41 13.94
N PHE A 182 2.03 -2.12 13.67
CA PHE A 182 1.61 -0.88 13.02
C PHE A 182 1.83 0.33 13.93
N GLY A 183 1.32 0.26 15.13
CA GLY A 183 1.49 1.36 16.08
C GLY A 183 2.95 1.57 16.46
N GLN A 184 3.72 0.50 16.64
CA GLN A 184 5.16 0.60 16.93
C GLN A 184 5.94 1.25 15.78
N ALA A 185 5.60 0.95 14.52
CA ALA A 185 6.21 1.60 13.36
C ALA A 185 5.93 3.11 13.33
N GLY A 186 4.69 3.53 13.62
CA GLY A 186 4.32 4.93 13.72
C GLY A 186 4.98 5.63 14.91
N LEU A 187 4.98 4.99 16.09
CA LEU A 187 5.63 5.50 17.30
C LEU A 187 7.13 5.75 17.06
N ALA A 188 7.82 4.81 16.43
CA ALA A 188 9.24 4.97 16.09
C ALA A 188 9.46 6.18 15.17
N GLY A 189 8.58 6.39 14.17
CA GLY A 189 8.65 7.55 13.29
C GLY A 189 8.41 8.87 14.01
N VAL A 190 7.40 8.93 14.88
CA VAL A 190 7.12 10.14 15.68
C VAL A 190 8.26 10.46 16.63
N LYS A 191 8.77 9.48 17.37
CA LYS A 191 9.94 9.67 18.25
C LYS A 191 11.14 10.20 17.47
N ARG A 192 11.47 9.57 16.33
CA ARG A 192 12.56 10.06 15.45
C ARG A 192 12.38 11.51 15.01
N ALA A 193 11.16 11.90 14.66
CA ALA A 193 10.86 13.27 14.22
C ALA A 193 10.95 14.29 15.37
N LEU A 194 10.55 13.90 16.59
CA LEU A 194 10.68 14.72 17.80
C LEU A 194 12.14 14.84 18.23
N ASP A 195 12.92 13.75 18.20
CA ASP A 195 14.34 13.73 18.59
C ASP A 195 15.17 14.72 17.75
N LYS A 196 14.91 14.84 16.44
CA LYS A 196 15.51 15.84 15.56
C LYS A 196 15.28 17.28 16.03
N ARG A 197 14.24 17.51 16.83
CA ARG A 197 13.83 18.81 17.37
C ARG A 197 14.12 18.93 18.86
N GLN A 198 14.83 17.95 19.42
CA GLN A 198 15.13 17.85 20.87
C GLN A 198 13.84 17.88 21.72
N MET A 199 12.79 17.30 21.20
CA MET A 199 11.49 17.17 21.86
C MET A 199 11.21 15.73 22.27
N GLN A 200 10.33 15.56 23.25
CA GLN A 200 9.84 14.26 23.70
C GLN A 200 8.32 14.22 23.60
N LEU A 201 7.74 13.00 23.56
CA LEU A 201 6.30 12.81 23.63
C LEU A 201 5.78 13.36 24.98
N ALA A 202 4.74 14.17 24.90
CA ALA A 202 4.04 14.67 26.07
C ALA A 202 3.18 13.59 26.76
N GLY A 203 2.69 12.62 25.98
CA GLY A 203 1.91 11.49 26.45
C GLY A 203 1.66 10.46 25.36
N GLU A 204 1.35 9.24 25.77
CA GLU A 204 1.03 8.15 24.86
C GLU A 204 -0.12 7.29 25.40
N GLY A 205 -0.86 6.67 24.49
CA GLY A 205 -1.94 5.75 24.81
C GLY A 205 -2.17 4.76 23.68
N THR A 206 -2.52 3.52 24.03
CA THR A 206 -2.71 2.42 23.09
C THR A 206 -4.13 1.90 23.08
N PHE A 207 -4.47 1.18 22.04
CA PHE A 207 -5.70 0.41 21.89
C PHE A 207 -5.42 -0.90 21.15
N GLU A 208 -6.23 -1.91 21.41
CA GLU A 208 -6.11 -3.22 20.79
C GLU A 208 -6.64 -3.21 19.34
N ARG A 209 -5.92 -3.89 18.41
CA ARG A 209 -6.33 -4.04 17.01
C ARG A 209 -7.77 -4.57 16.89
N ASN A 210 -8.45 -4.10 15.85
CA ASN A 210 -9.85 -4.45 15.55
C ASN A 210 -10.87 -4.11 16.66
N THR A 211 -10.49 -3.28 17.63
CA THR A 211 -11.39 -2.75 18.66
C THR A 211 -11.53 -1.23 18.58
N VAL A 212 -12.47 -0.69 19.35
CA VAL A 212 -12.64 0.76 19.59
C VAL A 212 -12.43 1.10 21.08
N ALA A 213 -11.65 0.31 21.79
CA ALA A 213 -11.38 0.43 23.21
C ALA A 213 -10.37 1.55 23.53
N VAL A 214 -10.68 2.80 23.15
CA VAL A 214 -9.77 3.96 23.21
C VAL A 214 -9.88 4.83 24.46
N LYS A 215 -10.81 4.53 25.38
CA LYS A 215 -11.08 5.39 26.55
C LYS A 215 -9.87 5.55 27.47
N SER A 216 -9.15 4.46 27.76
CA SER A 216 -7.94 4.49 28.59
C SER A 216 -6.85 5.35 27.95
N ALA A 217 -6.64 5.19 26.64
CA ALA A 217 -5.72 6.02 25.87
C ALA A 217 -6.09 7.51 25.92
N LEU A 218 -7.39 7.82 25.75
CA LEU A 218 -7.88 9.19 25.82
C LEU A 218 -7.60 9.84 27.18
N LEU A 219 -7.89 9.13 28.27
CA LEU A 219 -7.65 9.66 29.63
C LEU A 219 -6.18 9.88 29.92
N ALA A 220 -5.31 8.94 29.50
CA ALA A 220 -3.86 9.07 29.65
C ALA A 220 -3.31 10.27 28.88
N ILE A 221 -3.72 10.42 27.61
CA ILE A 221 -3.27 11.51 26.74
C ILE A 221 -3.82 12.86 27.25
N LYS A 222 -5.11 12.94 27.62
CA LYS A 222 -5.69 14.17 28.14
C LYS A 222 -4.99 14.69 29.38
N LYS A 223 -4.52 13.80 30.28
CA LYS A 223 -3.78 14.18 31.50
C LYS A 223 -2.48 14.93 31.19
N ALA A 224 -1.85 14.65 30.04
CA ALA A 224 -0.63 15.33 29.59
C ALA A 224 -0.92 16.72 28.98
N ASP A 225 -2.16 17.05 28.72
CA ASP A 225 -2.63 18.31 28.13
C ASP A 225 -1.83 18.71 26.87
N PRO A 226 -1.82 17.86 25.83
CA PRO A 226 -1.08 18.12 24.60
C PRO A 226 -1.82 19.10 23.69
N GLN A 227 -1.04 19.86 22.92
CA GLN A 227 -1.53 20.78 21.87
C GLN A 227 -1.91 20.01 20.59
N ALA A 228 -1.33 18.83 20.40
CA ALA A 228 -1.68 17.94 19.29
C ALA A 228 -1.58 16.47 19.69
N VAL A 229 -2.40 15.65 19.04
CA VAL A 229 -2.37 14.17 19.14
C VAL A 229 -2.17 13.60 17.77
N ILE A 230 -1.04 12.91 17.58
CA ILE A 230 -0.78 12.09 16.38
C ILE A 230 -1.47 10.74 16.58
N MET A 231 -2.18 10.27 15.54
CA MET A 231 -3.00 9.08 15.59
C MET A 231 -2.50 8.05 14.58
N ILE A 232 -1.97 6.94 15.10
CA ILE A 232 -1.52 5.78 14.32
C ILE A 232 -2.59 4.69 14.45
N SER A 233 -3.65 4.83 13.67
CA SER A 233 -4.89 4.11 13.89
C SER A 233 -5.67 3.92 12.59
N PRO A 234 -6.44 2.83 12.42
CA PRO A 234 -7.52 2.75 11.44
C PRO A 234 -8.68 3.69 11.81
N TYR A 235 -9.59 3.90 10.87
CA TYR A 235 -10.65 4.91 10.95
C TYR A 235 -11.61 4.75 12.14
N LYS A 236 -12.05 3.53 12.50
CA LYS A 236 -13.04 3.35 13.58
C LYS A 236 -12.52 3.77 14.97
N PRO A 237 -11.36 3.23 15.46
CA PRO A 237 -10.83 3.71 16.75
C PRO A 237 -10.39 5.17 16.71
N ALA A 238 -9.88 5.69 15.57
CA ALA A 238 -9.58 7.11 15.42
C ALA A 238 -10.84 7.96 15.58
N ALA A 239 -11.93 7.61 14.92
CA ALA A 239 -13.20 8.32 15.01
C ALA A 239 -13.76 8.27 16.43
N GLU A 240 -13.75 7.11 17.09
CA GLU A 240 -14.23 6.98 18.46
C GLU A 240 -13.44 7.85 19.43
N PHE A 241 -12.09 7.83 19.33
CA PHE A 241 -11.24 8.69 20.16
C PHE A 241 -11.57 10.17 19.97
N ILE A 242 -11.67 10.64 18.72
CA ILE A 242 -11.96 12.05 18.43
C ILE A 242 -13.36 12.45 18.92
N LYS A 243 -14.38 11.61 18.70
CA LYS A 243 -15.75 11.88 19.19
C LYS A 243 -15.79 11.99 20.71
N LEU A 244 -15.17 11.05 21.42
CA LEU A 244 -15.08 11.09 22.88
C LEU A 244 -14.30 12.31 23.37
N ALA A 245 -13.19 12.66 22.72
CA ALA A 245 -12.43 13.87 23.03
C ALA A 245 -13.28 15.14 22.90
N ARG A 246 -14.03 15.28 21.81
CA ARG A 246 -14.96 16.41 21.60
C ARG A 246 -16.06 16.47 22.67
N GLN A 247 -16.63 15.30 23.05
CA GLN A 247 -17.65 15.23 24.10
C GLN A 247 -17.16 15.75 25.46
N ILE A 248 -15.91 15.44 25.81
CA ILE A 248 -15.29 15.90 27.07
C ILE A 248 -14.57 17.24 26.94
N LYS A 249 -14.81 17.98 25.86
CA LYS A 249 -14.20 19.27 25.55
C LYS A 249 -12.66 19.25 25.63
N PHE A 250 -12.04 18.17 25.17
CA PHE A 250 -10.61 18.08 25.01
C PHE A 250 -10.24 18.72 23.67
N ASP A 251 -9.89 20.01 23.73
CA ASP A 251 -9.55 20.81 22.56
C ASP A 251 -8.05 20.64 22.22
N THR A 252 -7.78 19.96 21.11
CA THR A 252 -6.44 19.67 20.64
C THR A 252 -6.48 19.41 19.13
N THR A 253 -5.35 19.56 18.45
CA THR A 253 -5.22 19.23 17.02
C THR A 253 -5.06 17.72 16.83
N PHE A 254 -5.94 17.08 16.08
CA PHE A 254 -5.83 15.66 15.71
C PHE A 254 -5.19 15.51 14.35
N VAL A 255 -4.11 14.74 14.26
CA VAL A 255 -3.38 14.46 13.02
C VAL A 255 -3.29 12.96 12.81
N ASN A 256 -3.89 12.46 11.73
CA ASN A 256 -3.96 11.04 11.42
C ASN A 256 -2.98 10.68 10.31
N ILE A 257 -2.38 9.49 10.40
CA ILE A 257 -1.57 8.91 9.34
C ILE A 257 -2.46 8.42 8.20
N SER A 258 -1.96 8.44 6.96
CA SER A 258 -2.72 8.06 5.75
C SER A 258 -3.39 6.69 5.81
N PHE A 259 -2.79 5.75 6.54
CA PHE A 259 -3.35 4.41 6.78
C PHE A 259 -4.72 4.44 7.47
N VAL A 260 -5.07 5.55 8.09
CA VAL A 260 -6.38 5.70 8.77
C VAL A 260 -7.56 5.38 7.86
N GLY A 261 -7.42 5.62 6.55
CA GLY A 261 -8.52 5.52 5.60
C GLY A 261 -9.40 6.77 5.62
N SER A 262 -8.91 7.83 5.00
CA SER A 262 -9.42 9.20 5.12
C SER A 262 -10.92 9.33 4.88
N ASP A 263 -11.43 8.74 3.79
CA ASP A 263 -12.85 8.83 3.41
C ASP A 263 -13.74 8.10 4.46
N ALA A 264 -13.28 6.93 4.93
CA ALA A 264 -13.98 6.19 5.99
C ALA A 264 -13.94 6.94 7.33
N LEU A 265 -12.81 7.58 7.66
CA LEU A 265 -12.69 8.43 8.84
C LEU A 265 -13.66 9.62 8.79
N ALA A 266 -13.69 10.34 7.69
CA ALA A 266 -14.60 11.49 7.51
C ALA A 266 -16.07 11.07 7.64
N LYS A 267 -16.42 9.92 7.04
CA LYS A 267 -17.78 9.35 7.16
C LYS A 267 -18.13 8.97 8.60
N GLU A 268 -17.22 8.31 9.32
CA GLU A 268 -17.43 7.92 10.72
C GLU A 268 -17.54 9.13 11.63
N LEU A 269 -16.74 10.17 11.41
CA LEU A 269 -16.73 11.38 12.23
C LEU A 269 -17.97 12.25 12.02
N GLY A 270 -18.45 12.35 10.77
CA GLY A 270 -19.47 13.33 10.42
C GLY A 270 -19.03 14.74 10.82
N PRO A 271 -19.92 15.56 11.44
CA PRO A 271 -19.58 16.94 11.83
C PRO A 271 -18.41 17.06 12.82
N ALA A 272 -18.15 16.02 13.63
CA ALA A 272 -17.01 15.99 14.56
C ALA A 272 -15.64 15.96 13.85
N GLY A 273 -15.63 15.72 12.54
CA GLY A 273 -14.41 15.65 11.73
C GLY A 273 -13.82 17.01 11.34
N ALA A 274 -14.57 18.09 11.48
CA ALA A 274 -14.09 19.41 11.09
C ALA A 274 -12.76 19.76 11.79
N GLY A 275 -11.75 20.16 10.98
CA GLY A 275 -10.42 20.51 11.47
C GLY A 275 -9.48 19.32 11.73
N VAL A 276 -9.94 18.08 11.56
CA VAL A 276 -9.07 16.89 11.68
C VAL A 276 -8.12 16.83 10.49
N VAL A 277 -6.84 16.70 10.77
CA VAL A 277 -5.76 16.63 9.77
C VAL A 277 -5.48 15.17 9.42
N VAL A 278 -5.22 14.90 8.14
CA VAL A 278 -4.76 13.59 7.67
C VAL A 278 -3.60 13.80 6.69
N THR A 279 -2.48 13.08 6.90
CA THR A 279 -1.44 12.97 5.87
C THR A 279 -1.91 12.07 4.74
N GLN A 280 -1.46 12.34 3.53
CA GLN A 280 -1.75 11.55 2.35
C GLN A 280 -0.44 11.20 1.63
N VAL A 281 -0.43 10.05 0.98
CA VAL A 281 0.74 9.55 0.24
C VAL A 281 0.46 9.40 -1.26
N VAL A 282 -0.70 9.85 -1.67
CA VAL A 282 -1.16 9.94 -3.05
C VAL A 282 -1.72 11.34 -3.29
N PRO A 283 -1.76 11.82 -4.55
CA PRO A 283 -2.38 13.10 -4.90
C PRO A 283 -3.86 13.16 -4.48
N PHE A 284 -4.41 14.35 -4.52
CA PHE A 284 -5.83 14.55 -4.21
C PHE A 284 -6.71 13.80 -5.23
N PRO A 285 -7.57 12.85 -4.81
CA PRO A 285 -8.30 11.95 -5.73
C PRO A 285 -9.30 12.64 -6.65
N LYS A 286 -9.61 13.91 -6.39
CA LYS A 286 -10.52 14.74 -7.19
C LYS A 286 -9.78 15.73 -8.10
N ASP A 287 -8.45 15.81 -8.02
CA ASP A 287 -7.65 16.71 -8.86
C ASP A 287 -7.37 16.09 -10.24
N THR A 288 -8.29 16.25 -11.17
CA THR A 288 -8.16 15.75 -12.54
C THR A 288 -7.15 16.51 -13.40
N SER A 289 -6.52 17.57 -12.90
CA SER A 289 -5.38 18.21 -13.56
C SER A 289 -4.14 17.30 -13.59
N ILE A 290 -4.09 16.32 -12.70
CA ILE A 290 -3.04 15.30 -12.65
C ILE A 290 -3.46 14.13 -13.54
N PRO A 291 -2.69 13.81 -14.61
CA PRO A 291 -3.13 12.84 -15.62
C PRO A 291 -3.48 11.45 -15.07
N VAL A 292 -2.74 10.95 -14.09
CA VAL A 292 -3.05 9.64 -13.48
C VAL A 292 -4.35 9.68 -12.67
N VAL A 293 -4.69 10.80 -12.05
CA VAL A 293 -5.95 10.95 -11.29
C VAL A 293 -7.15 11.00 -12.26
N ALA A 294 -7.01 11.70 -13.38
CA ALA A 294 -8.07 11.72 -14.41
C ALA A 294 -8.34 10.32 -14.96
N ARG A 295 -7.29 9.55 -15.25
CA ARG A 295 -7.42 8.14 -15.69
C ARG A 295 -8.04 7.26 -14.61
N TYR A 296 -7.60 7.41 -13.36
CA TYR A 296 -8.17 6.68 -12.23
C TYR A 296 -9.68 6.90 -12.11
N GLN A 297 -10.15 8.15 -12.16
CA GLN A 297 -11.58 8.45 -12.07
C GLN A 297 -12.37 7.83 -13.23
N ALA A 298 -11.83 7.87 -14.44
CA ALA A 298 -12.46 7.24 -15.61
C ALA A 298 -12.53 5.71 -15.47
N ALA A 299 -11.44 5.08 -15.00
CA ALA A 299 -11.37 3.64 -14.76
C ALA A 299 -12.31 3.22 -13.62
N LEU A 300 -12.34 3.95 -12.52
CA LEU A 300 -13.22 3.70 -11.37
C LEU A 300 -14.69 3.76 -11.80
N LYS A 301 -15.08 4.82 -12.53
CA LYS A 301 -16.44 4.96 -13.04
C LYS A 301 -16.86 3.82 -13.97
N ALA A 302 -15.92 3.28 -14.73
CA ALA A 302 -16.20 2.17 -15.66
C ALA A 302 -16.35 0.82 -14.97
N THR A 303 -15.68 0.59 -13.82
CA THR A 303 -15.62 -0.70 -13.12
C THR A 303 -16.48 -0.76 -11.87
N ALA A 304 -16.62 0.36 -11.17
CA ALA A 304 -17.37 0.48 -9.92
C ALA A 304 -18.14 1.83 -9.93
N PRO A 305 -19.22 1.96 -10.74
CA PRO A 305 -19.89 3.24 -10.99
C PRO A 305 -20.46 3.91 -9.74
N ASP A 306 -20.77 3.14 -8.69
CA ASP A 306 -21.27 3.64 -7.41
C ASP A 306 -20.17 4.08 -6.44
N ALA A 307 -18.91 3.71 -6.72
CA ALA A 307 -17.77 4.08 -5.89
C ALA A 307 -17.37 5.53 -6.11
N GLN A 308 -17.13 6.25 -5.01
CA GLN A 308 -16.60 7.60 -5.08
C GLN A 308 -15.07 7.59 -5.15
N PRO A 309 -14.45 8.52 -5.89
CA PRO A 309 -13.00 8.69 -5.87
C PRO A 309 -12.49 8.97 -4.45
N GLY A 310 -11.55 8.13 -3.98
CA GLY A 310 -10.99 8.19 -2.64
C GLY A 310 -9.50 7.88 -2.61
N PHE A 311 -8.84 8.24 -1.50
CA PHE A 311 -7.38 8.12 -1.36
C PHE A 311 -6.91 6.67 -1.42
N ILE A 312 -7.61 5.73 -0.78
CA ILE A 312 -7.23 4.31 -0.76
C ILE A 312 -7.38 3.69 -2.15
N SER A 313 -8.51 3.92 -2.82
CA SER A 313 -8.73 3.35 -4.17
C SER A 313 -7.82 3.99 -5.22
N LEU A 314 -7.44 5.27 -5.08
CA LEU A 314 -6.38 5.85 -5.91
C LEU A 314 -5.03 5.16 -5.67
N GLU A 315 -4.68 4.86 -4.41
CA GLU A 315 -3.44 4.13 -4.12
C GLU A 315 -3.46 2.72 -4.73
N GLY A 316 -4.55 1.98 -4.58
CA GLY A 316 -4.72 0.68 -5.24
C GLY A 316 -4.59 0.77 -6.76
N TYR A 317 -5.16 1.81 -7.37
CA TYR A 317 -5.02 2.07 -8.80
C TYR A 317 -3.54 2.35 -9.18
N LEU A 318 -2.82 3.16 -8.41
CA LEU A 318 -1.40 3.43 -8.64
C LEU A 318 -0.55 2.15 -8.51
N VAL A 319 -0.88 1.26 -7.57
CA VAL A 319 -0.23 -0.07 -7.47
C VAL A 319 -0.46 -0.88 -8.75
N GLY A 320 -1.68 -0.94 -9.25
CA GLY A 320 -2.00 -1.63 -10.50
C GLY A 320 -1.26 -1.04 -11.72
N ARG A 321 -1.17 0.28 -11.81
CA ARG A 321 -0.42 0.97 -12.86
C ARG A 321 1.10 0.73 -12.74
N ALA A 322 1.64 0.72 -11.52
CA ALA A 322 3.05 0.41 -11.27
C ALA A 322 3.39 -1.03 -11.69
N ILE A 323 2.53 -1.98 -11.38
CA ILE A 323 2.65 -3.39 -11.84
C ILE A 323 2.71 -3.45 -13.37
N ALA A 324 1.76 -2.81 -14.06
CA ALA A 324 1.73 -2.82 -15.52
C ALA A 324 3.00 -2.19 -16.12
N SER A 325 3.41 -1.03 -15.60
CA SER A 325 4.63 -0.35 -16.06
C SER A 325 5.89 -1.19 -15.84
N ALA A 326 5.96 -1.95 -14.74
CA ALA A 326 7.06 -2.87 -14.49
C ALA A 326 7.05 -4.07 -15.46
N LEU A 327 5.88 -4.67 -15.69
CA LEU A 327 5.71 -5.77 -16.64
C LEU A 327 6.07 -5.38 -18.08
N GLU A 328 5.76 -4.15 -18.50
CA GLU A 328 6.15 -3.61 -19.82
C GLU A 328 7.66 -3.57 -20.04
N LYS A 329 8.46 -3.47 -18.97
CA LYS A 329 9.92 -3.42 -19.00
C LYS A 329 10.58 -4.80 -19.05
N VAL A 330 9.86 -5.89 -18.81
CA VAL A 330 10.40 -7.25 -18.92
C VAL A 330 10.59 -7.58 -20.41
N ASN A 331 11.81 -7.80 -20.85
CA ASN A 331 12.10 -8.06 -22.27
C ASN A 331 12.10 -9.54 -22.65
N ASP A 332 12.40 -10.42 -21.68
CA ASP A 332 12.54 -11.86 -21.86
C ASP A 332 11.27 -12.60 -21.37
N ASP A 333 11.41 -13.89 -21.11
CA ASP A 333 10.35 -14.66 -20.48
C ASP A 333 9.94 -14.04 -19.14
N LEU A 334 8.64 -13.88 -18.94
CA LEU A 334 8.11 -13.30 -17.73
C LEU A 334 8.29 -14.27 -16.55
N THR A 335 9.29 -13.98 -15.73
CA THR A 335 9.51 -14.64 -14.43
C THR A 335 9.47 -13.61 -13.31
N ARG A 336 9.28 -14.06 -12.06
CA ARG A 336 9.33 -13.21 -10.87
C ARG A 336 10.68 -12.47 -10.75
N ALA A 337 11.78 -13.17 -11.05
CA ALA A 337 13.12 -12.58 -11.05
C ALA A 337 13.27 -11.50 -12.14
N ALA A 338 12.82 -11.79 -13.37
CA ALA A 338 12.87 -10.85 -14.50
C ALA A 338 12.05 -9.58 -14.20
N LEU A 339 10.89 -9.71 -13.54
CA LEU A 339 10.11 -8.55 -13.13
C LEU A 339 10.90 -7.65 -12.17
N MET A 340 11.48 -8.21 -11.10
CA MET A 340 12.19 -7.42 -10.10
C MET A 340 13.49 -6.82 -10.66
N GLU A 341 14.16 -7.52 -11.54
CA GLU A 341 15.32 -6.98 -12.29
C GLU A 341 14.92 -5.81 -13.19
N ALA A 342 13.79 -5.94 -13.91
CA ALA A 342 13.25 -4.87 -14.74
C ALA A 342 12.92 -3.62 -13.95
N VAL A 343 12.34 -3.77 -12.73
CA VAL A 343 12.08 -2.66 -11.81
C VAL A 343 13.37 -1.94 -11.43
N GLN A 344 14.41 -2.68 -11.05
CA GLN A 344 15.71 -2.11 -10.66
C GLN A 344 16.39 -1.41 -11.82
N LYS A 345 16.41 -2.03 -13.01
CA LYS A 345 17.02 -1.46 -14.23
C LYS A 345 16.29 -0.22 -14.73
N ALA A 346 14.97 -0.18 -14.64
CA ALA A 346 14.19 1.00 -15.03
C ALA A 346 14.49 2.21 -14.14
N GLY A 347 14.80 1.99 -12.86
CA GLY A 347 15.18 3.01 -11.89
C GLY A 347 14.03 3.94 -11.49
N SER A 348 13.12 4.25 -12.41
CA SER A 348 11.96 5.09 -12.11
C SER A 348 10.79 4.80 -13.05
N PHE A 349 9.59 5.08 -12.55
CA PHE A 349 8.34 5.05 -13.32
C PHE A 349 7.59 6.36 -13.11
N ASP A 350 7.16 7.01 -14.18
CA ASP A 350 6.20 8.11 -14.13
C ASP A 350 4.82 7.57 -14.50
N LEU A 351 3.92 7.55 -13.53
CA LEU A 351 2.56 7.05 -13.74
C LEU A 351 1.61 8.12 -14.31
N GLY A 352 2.15 9.27 -14.68
CA GLY A 352 1.40 10.42 -15.15
C GLY A 352 1.19 11.46 -14.05
N GLY A 353 2.29 11.97 -13.50
CA GLY A 353 2.34 12.95 -12.41
C GLY A 353 2.64 12.36 -11.03
N VAL A 354 2.73 11.03 -10.92
CA VAL A 354 3.26 10.34 -9.73
C VAL A 354 4.51 9.58 -10.13
N LYS A 355 5.66 9.96 -9.57
CA LYS A 355 6.95 9.33 -9.85
C LYS A 355 7.31 8.34 -8.74
N LEU A 356 7.74 7.14 -9.15
CA LEU A 356 8.25 6.10 -8.27
C LEU A 356 9.72 5.86 -8.57
N GLY A 357 10.56 5.77 -7.53
CA GLY A 357 12.00 5.56 -7.65
C GLY A 357 12.44 4.21 -7.07
N TYR A 358 13.31 3.50 -7.82
CA TYR A 358 13.87 2.21 -7.42
C TYR A 358 15.35 2.13 -7.81
N SER A 359 16.10 1.24 -7.16
CA SER A 359 17.49 0.94 -7.53
C SER A 359 17.87 -0.46 -7.05
N SER A 360 19.09 -0.88 -7.30
CA SER A 360 19.62 -2.14 -6.75
C SER A 360 19.75 -2.16 -5.23
N THR A 361 19.58 -1.01 -4.57
CA THR A 361 19.66 -0.86 -3.11
C THR A 361 18.44 -0.14 -2.51
N SER A 362 17.44 0.21 -3.32
CA SER A 362 16.24 0.94 -2.88
C SER A 362 14.99 0.42 -3.55
N ASN A 363 14.00 0.07 -2.74
CA ASN A 363 12.66 -0.38 -3.15
C ASN A 363 11.56 0.59 -2.67
N ARG A 364 11.89 1.87 -2.45
CA ARG A 364 11.05 2.81 -1.69
C ARG A 364 9.81 3.30 -2.43
N GLY A 365 9.87 3.47 -3.75
CA GLY A 365 8.76 4.02 -4.54
C GLY A 365 8.67 5.55 -4.43
N SER A 366 7.54 6.07 -3.93
CA SER A 366 7.33 7.50 -3.70
C SER A 366 7.88 7.95 -2.34
N ASP A 367 8.23 9.22 -2.25
CA ASP A 367 8.59 9.92 -1.01
C ASP A 367 7.63 11.10 -0.70
N GLN A 368 6.59 11.25 -1.50
CA GLN A 368 5.67 12.39 -1.40
C GLN A 368 4.68 12.21 -0.25
N VAL A 369 4.56 13.25 0.55
CA VAL A 369 3.56 13.37 1.62
C VAL A 369 2.79 14.68 1.42
N PHE A 370 1.47 14.59 1.47
CA PHE A 370 0.56 15.72 1.38
C PHE A 370 -0.23 15.86 2.67
N LEU A 371 -0.80 17.04 2.89
CA LEU A 371 -1.69 17.30 4.03
C LEU A 371 -3.10 17.59 3.54
N THR A 372 -4.07 17.05 4.24
CA THR A 372 -5.48 17.38 4.06
C THR A 372 -6.15 17.67 5.40
N VAL A 373 -7.17 18.52 5.38
CA VAL A 373 -8.01 18.85 6.52
C VAL A 373 -9.45 18.52 6.19
N ILE A 374 -10.09 17.76 7.06
CA ILE A 374 -11.53 17.43 6.93
C ILE A 374 -12.33 18.71 7.20
N GLN A 375 -13.25 19.02 6.29
CA GLN A 375 -14.17 20.15 6.38
C GLN A 375 -15.45 19.77 7.14
N SER A 376 -16.26 20.76 7.51
CA SER A 376 -17.52 20.54 8.24
C SER A 376 -18.56 19.72 7.45
N ASP A 377 -18.47 19.72 6.13
CA ASP A 377 -19.32 18.91 5.24
C ASP A 377 -18.76 17.51 4.97
N GLY A 378 -17.64 17.13 5.62
CA GLY A 378 -16.94 15.85 5.43
C GLY A 378 -16.04 15.81 4.20
N SER A 379 -15.96 16.87 3.40
CA SER A 379 -15.00 16.97 2.31
C SER A 379 -13.58 17.22 2.81
N PHE A 380 -12.59 17.11 1.92
CA PHE A 380 -11.19 17.38 2.24
C PHE A 380 -10.70 18.64 1.55
N LYS A 381 -9.95 19.44 2.29
CA LYS A 381 -9.16 20.56 1.75
C LYS A 381 -7.70 20.16 1.76
N SER A 382 -7.04 20.19 0.60
CA SER A 382 -5.59 20.07 0.52
C SER A 382 -4.94 21.35 1.06
N VAL A 383 -3.92 21.22 1.90
CA VAL A 383 -3.23 22.34 2.52
C VAL A 383 -1.71 22.14 2.44
N THR A 384 -0.98 23.24 2.33
CA THR A 384 0.49 23.25 2.35
C THR A 384 1.06 23.63 3.72
N ARG A 385 0.21 24.11 4.61
CA ARG A 385 0.52 24.44 6.01
C ARG A 385 -0.71 24.29 6.88
N LEU A 386 -0.50 24.05 8.15
CA LEU A 386 -1.58 24.01 9.14
C LEU A 386 -1.88 25.44 9.65
N GLU A 387 -3.14 25.69 9.96
CA GLU A 387 -3.61 26.92 10.55
C GLU A 387 -4.18 26.65 11.95
N LYS A 388 -3.99 27.58 12.90
CA LYS A 388 -4.62 27.47 14.23
C LYS A 388 -6.12 27.54 14.05
N THR A 389 -6.86 26.54 14.55
CA THR A 389 -8.32 26.60 14.61
C THR A 389 -8.73 27.68 15.59
N GLY A 390 -9.41 28.73 15.12
CA GLY A 390 -10.05 29.73 15.99
C GLY A 390 -9.21 30.98 16.28
N SER A 391 -8.73 31.67 15.26
CA SER A 391 -8.44 33.11 15.32
C SER A 391 -9.44 33.87 14.48
#